data_4ad4ccc7a298f79ed2fa253f22730ab5
#
_entry.id   4ad4ccc7a298f79ed2fa253f22730ab5
#
_cell.length_a   1.000
_cell.length_b   1.000
_cell.length_c   1.000
_cell.angle_alpha   90.00
_cell.angle_beta   90.00
_cell.angle_gamma   90.00
#
_symmetry.space_group_name_H-M   'P 1'
#
loop_
_entity.id
_entity.type
_entity.pdbx_description
1 polymer ?
#
loop_
_entity_poly.entity_id
_entity_poly.type
_entity_poly.pdbx_seq_one_letter_code
_entity_poly.pdbx_strand_id
1 'polypeptide(L)'
;MKLSRLTPVMFIVWLVFYMFGNNMLPITDPVESNYALTAKEMVLSGDWLSPQIYGTYWYDKPIMIYWLIALSFKLFGIADWVVRLPSAIFSALSVATMYQSMRTISGKWALGLIGGSVLGTSLMFWTVAHGIITDMVLLYTTLMVMIYSYKGMVEQKPYAMIVAYVFAGLGVLTKGPVALVLPGMILLVFAGINRSWSMVKAIFDWRGILAFCAVCFPWYAYMYSVHGQDFIDGFLGLHNVTRATQSEHPEDNVWWYYLAIFLGASMPWTGAVIYGIIDGLKQRHTGFIYNMTWGVGIVLFYTLMATKYPLYTFVSLVPFSAIGAMGVMKLIRKGKSRALKWIIVGPTLLLWLAYVAGTFFAPWGFYFLLYVVVAIAVLLMLHAWFTRRGYRLVTIIVLGTMVISSIVVVEGLEPFIKQRSNIDVVPVVDSYDGDVYYYNGYSTATVYYTGHKIIKINGDESRWDDRDKLRKRSAEWSKKYLMEQVNEEEFNKIIASGKPVMLIVPKGEIKHFRQSSIYPNVSEFSEAGTSEVYVLNKKTIFK
;
A
#
# COMPACT_ATOMS: atom_id res chain seq x y z
N MET A 1 1.15 -29.40 -4.75
CA MET A 1 2.59 -28.99 -4.90
C MET A 1 3.35 -29.55 -3.70
N LYS A 2 4.39 -30.39 -3.89
CA LYS A 2 5.25 -30.77 -2.76
C LYS A 2 5.97 -29.52 -2.25
N LEU A 3 5.70 -29.13 -1.00
CA LEU A 3 6.32 -27.96 -0.37
C LEU A 3 7.84 -28.19 -0.24
N SER A 4 8.64 -27.21 -0.65
CA SER A 4 10.08 -27.26 -0.44
C SER A 4 10.40 -26.99 1.04
N ARG A 5 11.38 -27.67 1.61
CA ARG A 5 11.88 -27.34 2.97
C ARG A 5 12.34 -25.88 3.10
N LEU A 6 12.74 -25.25 2.00
CA LEU A 6 13.17 -23.86 1.98
C LEU A 6 11.99 -22.85 1.96
N THR A 7 10.78 -23.27 1.59
CA THR A 7 9.61 -22.36 1.53
C THR A 7 9.26 -21.76 2.89
N PRO A 8 9.14 -22.53 4.00
CA PRO A 8 8.91 -21.94 5.32
C PRO A 8 10.09 -21.08 5.80
N VAL A 9 11.32 -21.43 5.46
CA VAL A 9 12.49 -20.60 5.77
C VAL A 9 12.41 -19.25 5.06
N MET A 10 12.06 -19.25 3.77
CA MET A 10 11.80 -18.03 3.01
C MET A 10 10.72 -17.18 3.67
N PHE A 11 9.61 -17.79 4.07
CA PHE A 11 8.55 -17.06 4.77
C PHE A 11 9.06 -16.38 6.05
N ILE A 12 9.77 -17.11 6.92
CA ILE A 12 10.27 -16.57 8.19
C ILE A 12 11.29 -15.44 7.95
N VAL A 13 12.26 -15.64 7.07
CA VAL A 13 13.31 -14.63 6.78
C VAL A 13 12.68 -13.34 6.25
N TRP A 14 11.73 -13.44 5.31
CA TRP A 14 11.08 -12.27 4.74
C TRP A 14 10.09 -11.62 5.72
N LEU A 15 9.43 -12.41 6.58
CA LEU A 15 8.59 -11.84 7.64
C LEU A 15 9.41 -11.02 8.63
N VAL A 16 10.55 -11.53 9.08
CA VAL A 16 11.47 -10.79 9.96
C VAL A 16 11.95 -9.50 9.27
N PHE A 17 12.29 -9.58 7.99
CA PHE A 17 12.71 -8.41 7.21
C PHE A 17 11.63 -7.33 7.13
N TYR A 18 10.35 -7.70 6.84
CA TYR A 18 9.27 -6.73 6.73
C TYR A 18 8.72 -6.26 8.06
N MET A 19 8.96 -6.97 9.15
CA MET A 19 8.61 -6.52 10.50
C MET A 19 9.65 -5.60 11.10
N PHE A 20 10.88 -5.60 10.57
CA PHE A 20 11.97 -4.81 11.13
C PHE A 20 11.67 -3.31 11.05
N GLY A 21 11.74 -2.63 12.20
CA GLY A 21 11.51 -1.19 12.34
C GLY A 21 10.04 -0.74 12.40
N ASN A 22 9.07 -1.64 12.20
CA ASN A 22 7.64 -1.27 12.21
C ASN A 22 7.14 -0.67 13.54
N ASN A 23 7.79 -0.95 14.65
CA ASN A 23 7.48 -0.38 15.96
C ASN A 23 7.94 1.09 16.09
N MET A 24 8.79 1.57 15.19
CA MET A 24 9.31 2.95 15.18
C MET A 24 8.49 3.87 14.26
N LEU A 25 7.64 3.30 13.43
CA LEU A 25 6.86 4.02 12.44
C LEU A 25 5.45 4.31 12.98
N PRO A 26 5.12 5.55 13.41
CA PRO A 26 3.76 5.89 13.79
C PRO A 26 2.80 5.80 12.60
N ILE A 27 1.50 5.71 12.90
CA ILE A 27 0.45 5.60 11.88
C ILE A 27 0.29 6.95 11.18
N THR A 28 0.24 6.94 9.86
CA THR A 28 0.14 8.16 9.04
C THR A 28 -1.30 8.49 8.65
N ASP A 29 -1.60 9.79 8.58
CA ASP A 29 -2.85 10.31 8.06
C ASP A 29 -2.84 10.44 6.52
N PRO A 30 -4.00 10.33 5.86
CA PRO A 30 -5.28 9.83 6.38
C PRO A 30 -5.50 8.32 6.11
N VAL A 31 -4.68 7.69 5.28
CA VAL A 31 -5.00 6.35 4.73
C VAL A 31 -4.77 5.25 5.76
N GLU A 32 -3.59 5.21 6.37
CA GLU A 32 -3.26 4.18 7.36
C GLU A 32 -4.11 4.30 8.61
N SER A 33 -4.31 5.55 9.07
CA SER A 33 -5.10 5.85 10.26
C SER A 33 -6.57 5.46 10.11
N ASN A 34 -7.15 5.61 8.90
CA ASN A 34 -8.51 5.16 8.65
C ASN A 34 -8.67 3.65 8.83
N TYR A 35 -7.73 2.85 8.30
CA TYR A 35 -7.77 1.39 8.50
C TYR A 35 -7.56 1.00 9.95
N ALA A 36 -6.60 1.65 10.61
CA ALA A 36 -6.26 1.38 12.01
C ALA A 36 -7.41 1.72 12.95
N LEU A 37 -8.02 2.90 12.79
CA LEU A 37 -9.14 3.35 13.62
C LEU A 37 -10.36 2.46 13.39
N THR A 38 -10.74 2.18 12.14
CA THR A 38 -11.87 1.29 11.84
C THR A 38 -11.69 -0.08 12.50
N ALA A 39 -10.51 -0.69 12.40
CA ALA A 39 -10.25 -1.98 13.03
C ALA A 39 -10.24 -1.89 14.57
N LYS A 40 -9.77 -0.76 15.15
CA LYS A 40 -9.82 -0.50 16.59
C LYS A 40 -11.26 -0.39 17.07
N GLU A 41 -12.12 0.37 16.37
CA GLU A 41 -13.54 0.51 16.70
C GLU A 41 -14.28 -0.83 16.59
N MET A 42 -13.98 -1.67 15.58
CA MET A 42 -14.53 -3.02 15.49
C MET A 42 -14.19 -3.90 16.70
N VAL A 43 -12.96 -3.80 17.21
CA VAL A 43 -12.56 -4.56 18.40
C VAL A 43 -13.25 -4.04 19.66
N LEU A 44 -13.39 -2.72 19.78
CA LEU A 44 -13.98 -2.07 20.96
C LEU A 44 -15.51 -2.22 21.01
N SER A 45 -16.20 -2.09 19.88
CA SER A 45 -17.65 -2.25 19.77
C SER A 45 -18.09 -3.71 19.78
N GLY A 46 -17.21 -4.64 19.38
CA GLY A 46 -17.57 -6.04 19.17
C GLY A 46 -18.33 -6.31 17.87
N ASP A 47 -18.59 -5.29 17.03
CA ASP A 47 -19.20 -5.45 15.71
C ASP A 47 -18.13 -5.80 14.68
N TRP A 48 -18.05 -7.06 14.31
CA TRP A 48 -17.07 -7.59 13.34
C TRP A 48 -17.58 -7.62 11.90
N LEU A 49 -18.83 -7.20 11.66
CA LEU A 49 -19.44 -7.31 10.34
C LEU A 49 -19.67 -5.96 9.67
N SER A 50 -19.98 -4.91 10.44
CA SER A 50 -20.24 -3.56 9.93
C SER A 50 -19.10 -2.61 10.30
N PRO A 51 -18.16 -2.31 9.38
CA PRO A 51 -17.06 -1.39 9.65
C PRO A 51 -17.57 0.02 10.03
N GLN A 52 -16.96 0.61 11.05
CA GLN A 52 -17.27 1.95 11.54
C GLN A 52 -16.00 2.80 11.62
N ILE A 53 -16.17 4.11 11.47
CA ILE A 53 -15.14 5.13 11.76
C ILE A 53 -15.82 6.33 12.41
N TYR A 54 -15.28 6.82 13.52
CA TYR A 54 -15.87 7.88 14.36
C TYR A 54 -17.27 7.54 14.86
N GLY A 55 -17.53 6.25 15.11
CA GLY A 55 -18.84 5.75 15.51
C GLY A 55 -19.89 5.75 14.39
N THR A 56 -19.50 5.97 13.14
CA THR A 56 -20.40 6.00 11.96
C THR A 56 -20.01 4.89 10.99
N TYR A 57 -21.01 4.28 10.33
CA TYR A 57 -20.75 3.20 9.36
C TYR A 57 -19.91 3.68 8.18
N TRP A 58 -18.89 2.87 7.83
CA TRP A 58 -17.85 3.22 6.88
C TRP A 58 -17.75 2.21 5.73
N TYR A 59 -18.04 2.66 4.50
CA TYR A 59 -18.16 1.77 3.33
C TYR A 59 -17.01 1.94 2.32
N ASP A 60 -15.83 2.44 2.75
CA ASP A 60 -14.70 2.69 1.82
C ASP A 60 -14.12 1.41 1.25
N LYS A 61 -13.96 0.37 2.08
CA LYS A 61 -13.38 -0.92 1.67
C LYS A 61 -14.20 -2.09 2.20
N PRO A 62 -14.14 -3.25 1.51
CA PRO A 62 -14.68 -4.50 2.06
C PRO A 62 -13.94 -4.95 3.31
N ILE A 63 -14.49 -5.94 3.99
CA ILE A 63 -14.21 -6.31 5.37
C ILE A 63 -12.82 -6.92 5.63
N MET A 64 -12.18 -7.56 4.63
CA MET A 64 -11.02 -8.43 4.86
C MET A 64 -9.85 -7.75 5.58
N ILE A 65 -9.50 -6.52 5.17
CA ILE A 65 -8.37 -5.82 5.79
C ILE A 65 -8.67 -5.48 7.26
N TYR A 66 -9.89 -5.09 7.56
CA TYR A 66 -10.32 -4.78 8.92
C TYR A 66 -10.32 -6.03 9.81
N TRP A 67 -10.80 -7.18 9.31
CA TRP A 67 -10.71 -8.46 10.04
C TRP A 67 -9.28 -8.85 10.36
N LEU A 68 -8.37 -8.70 9.40
CA LEU A 68 -6.96 -9.06 9.59
C LEU A 68 -6.30 -8.18 10.66
N ILE A 69 -6.55 -6.86 10.63
CA ILE A 69 -6.01 -5.92 11.62
C ILE A 69 -6.68 -6.15 12.98
N ALA A 70 -8.01 -6.26 13.03
CA ALA A 70 -8.76 -6.49 14.28
C ALA A 70 -8.36 -7.80 14.95
N LEU A 71 -8.16 -8.87 14.17
CA LEU A 71 -7.63 -10.14 14.69
C LEU A 71 -6.22 -9.95 15.26
N SER A 72 -5.36 -9.21 14.57
CA SER A 72 -4.01 -8.89 15.07
C SER A 72 -4.07 -8.12 16.39
N PHE A 73 -4.95 -7.13 16.51
CA PHE A 73 -5.19 -6.40 17.76
C PHE A 73 -5.67 -7.31 18.90
N LYS A 74 -6.57 -8.23 18.59
CA LYS A 74 -7.09 -9.17 19.59
C LYS A 74 -6.04 -10.14 20.11
N LEU A 75 -5.07 -10.50 19.27
CA LEU A 75 -4.00 -11.45 19.62
C LEU A 75 -2.80 -10.78 20.31
N PHE A 76 -2.44 -9.57 19.88
CA PHE A 76 -1.18 -8.93 20.28
C PHE A 76 -1.36 -7.56 20.94
N GLY A 77 -2.61 -7.09 21.11
CA GLY A 77 -2.91 -5.74 21.60
C GLY A 77 -2.84 -4.66 20.52
N ILE A 78 -3.31 -3.46 20.87
CA ILE A 78 -3.34 -2.30 19.94
C ILE A 78 -1.97 -1.62 19.97
N ALA A 79 -1.22 -1.72 18.85
CA ALA A 79 0.09 -1.10 18.69
C ALA A 79 0.43 -0.90 17.21
N ASP A 80 1.33 0.04 16.90
CA ASP A 80 1.68 0.44 15.53
C ASP A 80 2.27 -0.71 14.70
N TRP A 81 3.11 -1.56 15.30
CA TRP A 81 3.65 -2.73 14.60
C TRP A 81 2.59 -3.81 14.35
N VAL A 82 1.58 -3.91 15.22
CA VAL A 82 0.50 -4.90 15.12
C VAL A 82 -0.43 -4.57 13.95
N VAL A 83 -0.71 -3.29 13.71
CA VAL A 83 -1.51 -2.85 12.55
C VAL A 83 -0.83 -3.24 11.23
N ARG A 84 0.51 -3.25 11.18
CA ARG A 84 1.31 -3.58 9.99
C ARG A 84 1.53 -5.08 9.80
N LEU A 85 1.24 -5.89 10.82
CA LEU A 85 1.46 -7.34 10.79
C LEU A 85 0.79 -8.04 9.61
N PRO A 86 -0.48 -7.75 9.24
CA PRO A 86 -1.09 -8.36 8.06
C PRO A 86 -0.30 -8.09 6.78
N SER A 87 0.11 -6.84 6.53
CA SER A 87 0.90 -6.51 5.33
C SER A 87 2.23 -7.28 5.30
N ALA A 88 2.95 -7.36 6.41
CA ALA A 88 4.20 -8.11 6.51
C ALA A 88 4.01 -9.62 6.27
N ILE A 89 2.96 -10.21 6.84
CA ILE A 89 2.63 -11.64 6.65
C ILE A 89 2.33 -11.92 5.16
N PHE A 90 1.46 -11.14 4.53
CA PHE A 90 1.09 -11.36 3.13
C PHE A 90 2.24 -11.04 2.17
N SER A 91 3.16 -10.14 2.54
CA SER A 91 4.41 -9.91 1.81
C SER A 91 5.31 -11.14 1.85
N ALA A 92 5.56 -11.68 3.04
CA ALA A 92 6.39 -12.87 3.22
C ALA A 92 5.78 -14.10 2.53
N LEU A 93 4.44 -14.27 2.61
CA LEU A 93 3.70 -15.30 1.88
C LEU A 93 3.85 -15.13 0.37
N SER A 94 3.78 -13.91 -0.15
CA SER A 94 3.93 -13.63 -1.58
C SER A 94 5.32 -14.03 -2.09
N VAL A 95 6.37 -13.67 -1.36
CA VAL A 95 7.76 -14.04 -1.71
C VAL A 95 7.96 -15.57 -1.64
N ALA A 96 7.49 -16.20 -0.58
CA ALA A 96 7.60 -17.65 -0.41
C ALA A 96 6.80 -18.43 -1.48
N THR A 97 5.61 -17.92 -1.84
CA THR A 97 4.77 -18.49 -2.91
C THR A 97 5.42 -18.30 -4.28
N MET A 98 6.00 -17.13 -4.54
CA MET A 98 6.75 -16.85 -5.77
C MET A 98 7.94 -17.80 -5.91
N TYR A 99 8.75 -17.96 -4.85
CA TYR A 99 9.83 -18.95 -4.80
C TYR A 99 9.33 -20.35 -5.14
N GLN A 100 8.29 -20.81 -4.44
CA GLN A 100 7.76 -22.16 -4.60
C GLN A 100 7.18 -22.41 -5.99
N SER A 101 6.49 -21.44 -6.56
CA SER A 101 5.84 -21.53 -7.87
C SER A 101 6.88 -21.57 -9.00
N MET A 102 7.83 -20.64 -9.01
CA MET A 102 8.88 -20.62 -10.02
C MET A 102 9.78 -21.84 -9.96
N ARG A 103 10.10 -22.31 -8.74
CA ARG A 103 10.84 -23.57 -8.56
C ARG A 103 10.07 -24.77 -9.13
N THR A 104 8.78 -24.85 -8.86
CA THR A 104 7.96 -26.00 -9.30
C THR A 104 7.79 -26.02 -10.81
N ILE A 105 7.50 -24.88 -11.41
CA ILE A 105 7.28 -24.76 -12.86
C ILE A 105 8.58 -24.98 -13.65
N SER A 106 9.70 -24.46 -13.17
CA SER A 106 10.99 -24.53 -13.88
C SER A 106 11.84 -25.74 -13.53
N GLY A 107 11.53 -26.44 -12.45
CA GLY A 107 12.39 -27.49 -11.87
C GLY A 107 13.69 -26.99 -11.24
N LYS A 108 13.91 -25.65 -11.13
CA LYS A 108 15.17 -25.02 -10.70
C LYS A 108 14.98 -24.21 -9.44
N TRP A 109 15.57 -24.66 -8.33
CA TRP A 109 15.52 -23.96 -7.05
C TRP A 109 16.11 -22.54 -7.11
N ALA A 110 17.21 -22.35 -7.86
CA ALA A 110 17.87 -21.06 -8.01
C ALA A 110 16.98 -20.02 -8.71
N LEU A 111 16.18 -20.43 -9.72
CA LEU A 111 15.23 -19.52 -10.35
C LEU A 111 14.11 -19.10 -9.39
N GLY A 112 13.66 -20.04 -8.55
CA GLY A 112 12.70 -19.73 -7.48
C GLY A 112 13.26 -18.70 -6.49
N LEU A 113 14.49 -18.91 -5.98
CA LEU A 113 15.15 -17.96 -5.08
C LEU A 113 15.28 -16.56 -5.70
N ILE A 114 15.78 -16.49 -6.93
CA ILE A 114 15.91 -15.22 -7.64
C ILE A 114 14.54 -14.56 -7.79
N GLY A 115 13.49 -15.31 -8.17
CA GLY A 115 12.15 -14.77 -8.37
C GLY A 115 11.55 -14.19 -7.10
N GLY A 116 11.62 -14.93 -5.99
CA GLY A 116 11.21 -14.43 -4.68
C GLY A 116 12.01 -13.19 -4.25
N SER A 117 13.33 -13.20 -4.42
CA SER A 117 14.18 -12.08 -4.05
C SER A 117 13.97 -10.85 -4.94
N VAL A 118 13.77 -11.01 -6.23
CA VAL A 118 13.44 -9.91 -7.17
C VAL A 118 12.13 -9.24 -6.74
N LEU A 119 11.09 -10.02 -6.44
CA LEU A 119 9.84 -9.48 -5.95
C LEU A 119 10.05 -8.78 -4.60
N GLY A 120 10.64 -9.48 -3.63
CA GLY A 120 10.73 -9.03 -2.24
C GLY A 120 11.63 -7.82 -2.01
N THR A 121 12.63 -7.58 -2.87
CA THR A 121 13.52 -6.40 -2.80
C THR A 121 13.15 -5.31 -3.80
N SER A 122 12.06 -5.45 -4.57
CA SER A 122 11.55 -4.36 -5.40
C SER A 122 11.06 -3.20 -4.54
N LEU A 123 11.43 -1.97 -4.88
CA LEU A 123 11.20 -0.77 -4.06
C LEU A 123 9.73 -0.63 -3.63
N MET A 124 8.80 -0.68 -4.58
CA MET A 124 7.38 -0.53 -4.27
C MET A 124 6.86 -1.70 -3.42
N PHE A 125 7.33 -2.92 -3.65
CA PHE A 125 6.93 -4.06 -2.83
C PHE A 125 7.37 -3.90 -1.38
N TRP A 126 8.62 -3.50 -1.16
CA TRP A 126 9.16 -3.21 0.17
C TRP A 126 8.39 -2.06 0.86
N THR A 127 8.10 -0.97 0.15
CA THR A 127 7.32 0.17 0.69
C THR A 127 5.93 -0.27 1.14
N VAL A 128 5.21 -1.03 0.29
CA VAL A 128 3.86 -1.51 0.59
C VAL A 128 3.85 -2.54 1.72
N ALA A 129 4.91 -3.31 1.88
CA ALA A 129 5.05 -4.29 2.96
C ALA A 129 5.07 -3.65 4.36
N HIS A 130 5.51 -2.38 4.47
CA HIS A 130 5.50 -1.60 5.71
C HIS A 130 4.24 -0.72 5.85
N GLY A 131 3.37 -0.68 4.84
CA GLY A 131 2.15 0.14 4.85
C GLY A 131 0.93 -0.59 5.41
N ILE A 132 -0.04 0.19 5.89
CA ILE A 132 -1.34 -0.30 6.36
C ILE A 132 -2.36 -0.06 5.26
N ILE A 133 -2.39 -0.98 4.27
CA ILE A 133 -3.26 -0.85 3.09
C ILE A 133 -3.72 -2.22 2.57
N THR A 134 -4.78 -2.22 1.77
CA THR A 134 -5.37 -3.45 1.18
C THR A 134 -4.47 -4.11 0.14
N ASP A 135 -3.52 -3.37 -0.42
CA ASP A 135 -2.83 -3.73 -1.66
C ASP A 135 -1.96 -4.98 -1.54
N MET A 136 -1.35 -5.22 -0.37
CA MET A 136 -0.54 -6.42 -0.16
C MET A 136 -1.39 -7.69 -0.10
N VAL A 137 -2.56 -7.62 0.56
CA VAL A 137 -3.52 -8.73 0.61
C VAL A 137 -4.09 -9.00 -0.79
N LEU A 138 -4.41 -7.95 -1.55
CA LEU A 138 -4.85 -8.05 -2.94
C LEU A 138 -3.77 -8.68 -3.83
N LEU A 139 -2.51 -8.28 -3.68
CA LEU A 139 -1.39 -8.85 -4.46
C LEU A 139 -1.28 -10.35 -4.21
N TYR A 140 -1.32 -10.78 -2.94
CA TYR A 140 -1.23 -12.20 -2.60
C TYR A 140 -2.43 -12.99 -3.12
N THR A 141 -3.65 -12.50 -2.93
CA THR A 141 -4.85 -13.19 -3.43
C THR A 141 -4.83 -13.28 -4.95
N THR A 142 -4.45 -12.21 -5.66
CA THR A 142 -4.29 -12.23 -7.12
C THR A 142 -3.16 -13.17 -7.57
N LEU A 143 -2.02 -13.21 -6.86
CA LEU A 143 -0.93 -14.16 -7.12
C LEU A 143 -1.46 -15.61 -7.06
N MET A 144 -2.26 -15.93 -6.05
CA MET A 144 -2.86 -17.26 -5.89
C MET A 144 -3.88 -17.55 -7.00
N VAL A 145 -4.76 -16.59 -7.33
CA VAL A 145 -5.67 -16.69 -8.48
C VAL A 145 -4.90 -17.04 -9.74
N MET A 146 -3.86 -16.30 -10.06
CA MET A 146 -3.11 -16.48 -11.30
C MET A 146 -2.33 -17.79 -11.33
N ILE A 147 -1.67 -18.18 -10.23
CA ILE A 147 -0.97 -19.47 -10.15
C ILE A 147 -1.93 -20.65 -10.35
N TYR A 148 -3.08 -20.64 -9.66
CA TYR A 148 -4.01 -21.74 -9.73
C TYR A 148 -4.81 -21.74 -11.04
N SER A 149 -5.08 -20.59 -11.63
CA SER A 149 -5.64 -20.49 -12.99
C SER A 149 -4.67 -21.06 -14.04
N TYR A 150 -3.37 -20.77 -13.94
CA TYR A 150 -2.37 -21.38 -14.81
C TYR A 150 -2.40 -22.92 -14.72
N LYS A 151 -2.46 -23.45 -13.50
CA LYS A 151 -2.56 -24.92 -13.29
C LYS A 151 -3.86 -25.50 -13.83
N GLY A 152 -4.98 -24.79 -13.69
CA GLY A 152 -6.27 -25.23 -14.22
C GLY A 152 -6.31 -25.20 -15.75
N MET A 153 -5.83 -24.13 -16.35
CA MET A 153 -5.92 -23.89 -17.79
C MET A 153 -4.81 -24.57 -18.60
N VAL A 154 -3.56 -24.51 -18.12
CA VAL A 154 -2.39 -25.01 -18.85
C VAL A 154 -2.02 -26.42 -18.42
N GLU A 155 -2.00 -26.70 -17.12
CA GLU A 155 -1.69 -28.05 -16.61
C GLU A 155 -2.93 -28.95 -16.53
N GLN A 156 -4.11 -28.47 -16.93
CA GLN A 156 -5.38 -29.21 -16.98
C GLN A 156 -5.77 -29.86 -15.63
N LYS A 157 -5.52 -29.16 -14.51
CA LYS A 157 -5.88 -29.61 -13.16
C LYS A 157 -7.19 -28.96 -12.71
N PRO A 158 -8.36 -29.62 -12.84
CA PRO A 158 -9.66 -28.97 -12.64
C PRO A 158 -9.87 -28.45 -11.21
N TYR A 159 -9.34 -29.11 -10.17
CA TYR A 159 -9.43 -28.63 -8.80
C TYR A 159 -8.74 -27.27 -8.59
N ALA A 160 -7.77 -26.93 -9.46
CA ALA A 160 -7.03 -25.69 -9.33
C ALA A 160 -7.91 -24.46 -9.58
N MET A 161 -8.89 -24.57 -10.47
CA MET A 161 -9.83 -23.47 -10.69
C MET A 161 -10.69 -23.17 -9.45
N ILE A 162 -11.10 -24.21 -8.71
CA ILE A 162 -11.85 -24.02 -7.45
C ILE A 162 -11.02 -23.20 -6.46
N VAL A 163 -9.73 -23.54 -6.30
CA VAL A 163 -8.81 -22.79 -5.44
C VAL A 163 -8.62 -21.36 -5.94
N ALA A 164 -8.48 -21.15 -7.25
CA ALA A 164 -8.39 -19.81 -7.84
C ALA A 164 -9.61 -18.96 -7.48
N TYR A 165 -10.81 -19.52 -7.58
CA TYR A 165 -12.05 -18.82 -7.25
C TYR A 165 -12.22 -18.54 -5.74
N VAL A 166 -11.76 -19.43 -4.86
CA VAL A 166 -11.69 -19.12 -3.41
C VAL A 166 -10.83 -17.87 -3.16
N PHE A 167 -9.63 -17.82 -3.76
CA PHE A 167 -8.78 -16.64 -3.62
C PHE A 167 -9.33 -15.39 -4.32
N ALA A 168 -10.07 -15.55 -5.42
CA ALA A 168 -10.80 -14.43 -6.02
C ALA A 168 -11.88 -13.88 -5.08
N GLY A 169 -12.61 -14.74 -4.37
CA GLY A 169 -13.57 -14.35 -3.34
C GLY A 169 -12.92 -13.59 -2.18
N LEU A 170 -11.78 -14.07 -1.68
CA LEU A 170 -10.98 -13.36 -0.66
C LEU A 170 -10.45 -12.01 -1.18
N GLY A 171 -10.06 -11.94 -2.44
CA GLY A 171 -9.67 -10.71 -3.11
C GLY A 171 -10.82 -9.71 -3.22
N VAL A 172 -12.04 -10.17 -3.54
CA VAL A 172 -13.24 -9.33 -3.58
C VAL A 172 -13.59 -8.81 -2.18
N LEU A 173 -13.45 -9.62 -1.14
CA LEU A 173 -13.58 -9.16 0.25
C LEU A 173 -12.46 -8.19 0.68
N THR A 174 -11.38 -8.06 -0.10
CA THR A 174 -10.25 -7.15 0.18
C THR A 174 -10.40 -5.79 -0.50
N LYS A 175 -10.72 -5.76 -1.80
CA LYS A 175 -10.73 -4.51 -2.59
C LYS A 175 -11.93 -4.39 -3.54
N GLY A 176 -12.88 -5.30 -3.45
CA GLY A 176 -14.11 -5.28 -4.24
C GLY A 176 -13.98 -5.96 -5.61
N PRO A 177 -14.94 -5.68 -6.53
CA PRO A 177 -15.12 -6.45 -7.78
C PRO A 177 -13.88 -6.52 -8.68
N VAL A 178 -12.98 -5.54 -8.61
CA VAL A 178 -11.76 -5.49 -9.43
C VAL A 178 -10.88 -6.73 -9.24
N ALA A 179 -10.91 -7.35 -8.06
CA ALA A 179 -10.13 -8.55 -7.73
C ALA A 179 -10.61 -9.82 -8.48
N LEU A 180 -11.82 -9.81 -9.01
CA LEU A 180 -12.34 -10.87 -9.89
C LEU A 180 -12.28 -10.45 -11.36
N VAL A 181 -12.77 -9.24 -11.67
CA VAL A 181 -12.93 -8.77 -13.05
C VAL A 181 -11.59 -8.67 -13.77
N LEU A 182 -10.59 -8.07 -13.14
CA LEU A 182 -9.30 -7.84 -13.78
C LEU A 182 -8.53 -9.15 -14.06
N PRO A 183 -8.34 -10.08 -13.12
CA PRO A 183 -7.80 -11.40 -13.44
C PRO A 183 -8.63 -12.16 -14.47
N GLY A 184 -9.97 -12.12 -14.39
CA GLY A 184 -10.87 -12.76 -15.35
C GLY A 184 -10.65 -12.26 -16.79
N MET A 185 -10.57 -10.94 -16.99
CA MET A 185 -10.26 -10.34 -18.29
C MET A 185 -8.88 -10.80 -18.81
N ILE A 186 -7.85 -10.79 -17.96
CA ILE A 186 -6.49 -11.22 -18.31
C ILE A 186 -6.48 -12.68 -18.75
N LEU A 187 -7.18 -13.56 -18.03
CA LEU A 187 -7.28 -14.99 -18.35
C LEU A 187 -8.01 -15.24 -19.66
N LEU A 188 -9.08 -14.47 -19.95
CA LEU A 188 -9.79 -14.53 -21.23
C LEU A 188 -8.90 -14.08 -22.40
N VAL A 189 -8.15 -12.98 -22.22
CA VAL A 189 -7.16 -12.54 -23.22
C VAL A 189 -6.09 -13.60 -23.45
N PHE A 190 -5.57 -14.22 -22.40
CA PHE A 190 -4.59 -15.30 -22.51
C PHE A 190 -5.16 -16.52 -23.24
N ALA A 191 -6.39 -16.92 -22.94
CA ALA A 191 -7.07 -18.01 -23.65
C ALA A 191 -7.28 -17.69 -25.14
N GLY A 192 -7.62 -16.41 -25.46
CA GLY A 192 -7.75 -15.92 -26.82
C GLY A 192 -6.43 -15.95 -27.60
N ILE A 193 -5.32 -15.50 -26.98
CA ILE A 193 -3.97 -15.57 -27.58
C ILE A 193 -3.59 -17.02 -27.94
N ASN A 194 -3.93 -17.96 -27.05
CA ASN A 194 -3.67 -19.40 -27.29
C ASN A 194 -4.73 -20.08 -28.16
N ARG A 195 -5.78 -19.37 -28.59
CA ARG A 195 -6.92 -19.90 -29.37
C ARG A 195 -7.49 -21.18 -28.77
N SER A 196 -7.59 -21.25 -27.44
CA SER A 196 -7.93 -22.48 -26.72
C SER A 196 -9.31 -22.35 -26.05
N TRP A 197 -10.31 -23.02 -26.65
CA TRP A 197 -11.65 -23.10 -26.07
C TRP A 197 -11.69 -23.89 -24.76
N SER A 198 -10.79 -24.85 -24.59
CA SER A 198 -10.66 -25.60 -23.31
C SER A 198 -10.26 -24.68 -22.15
N MET A 199 -9.40 -23.69 -22.38
CA MET A 199 -9.03 -22.68 -21.38
C MET A 199 -10.23 -21.79 -21.03
N VAL A 200 -11.03 -21.37 -22.02
CA VAL A 200 -12.26 -20.62 -21.77
C VAL A 200 -13.23 -21.42 -20.92
N LYS A 201 -13.47 -22.71 -21.24
CA LYS A 201 -14.32 -23.59 -20.44
C LYS A 201 -13.80 -23.74 -19.00
N ALA A 202 -12.48 -23.80 -18.80
CA ALA A 202 -11.89 -23.89 -17.47
C ALA A 202 -12.17 -22.62 -16.63
N ILE A 203 -12.17 -21.44 -17.25
CA ILE A 203 -12.51 -20.17 -16.57
C ILE A 203 -13.96 -20.22 -16.07
N PHE A 204 -14.88 -20.76 -16.83
CA PHE A 204 -16.31 -20.84 -16.47
C PHE A 204 -16.68 -22.16 -15.74
N ASP A 205 -15.75 -22.74 -14.96
CA ASP A 205 -16.04 -23.92 -14.12
C ASP A 205 -17.06 -23.53 -13.02
N TRP A 206 -18.27 -24.06 -13.11
CA TRP A 206 -19.36 -23.75 -12.18
C TRP A 206 -19.03 -24.05 -10.72
N ARG A 207 -18.15 -25.05 -10.45
CA ARG A 207 -17.71 -25.42 -9.10
C ARG A 207 -16.84 -24.29 -8.50
N GLY A 208 -16.01 -23.69 -9.33
CA GLY A 208 -15.23 -22.52 -8.95
C GLY A 208 -16.13 -21.33 -8.66
N ILE A 209 -17.11 -21.04 -9.53
CA ILE A 209 -18.09 -19.97 -9.34
C ILE A 209 -18.87 -20.16 -8.04
N LEU A 210 -19.31 -21.38 -7.74
CA LEU A 210 -19.97 -21.69 -6.48
C LEU A 210 -19.05 -21.43 -5.26
N ALA A 211 -17.79 -21.85 -5.33
CA ALA A 211 -16.82 -21.60 -4.28
C ALA A 211 -16.56 -20.10 -4.07
N PHE A 212 -16.46 -19.33 -5.15
CA PHE A 212 -16.37 -17.86 -5.10
C PHE A 212 -17.58 -17.25 -4.36
N CYS A 213 -18.80 -17.62 -4.77
CA CYS A 213 -20.01 -17.13 -4.15
C CYS A 213 -20.08 -17.49 -2.65
N ALA A 214 -19.71 -18.72 -2.29
CA ALA A 214 -19.69 -19.15 -0.89
C ALA A 214 -18.72 -18.34 -0.02
N VAL A 215 -17.61 -17.85 -0.59
CA VAL A 215 -16.61 -17.07 0.14
C VAL A 215 -17.02 -15.60 0.28
N CYS A 216 -17.42 -14.94 -0.80
CA CYS A 216 -17.62 -13.48 -0.74
C CYS A 216 -19.07 -13.05 -0.52
N PHE A 217 -20.04 -13.78 -1.05
CA PHE A 217 -21.45 -13.36 -1.04
C PHE A 217 -22.06 -13.22 0.37
N PRO A 218 -21.76 -14.06 1.37
CA PRO A 218 -22.37 -13.94 2.70
C PRO A 218 -22.16 -12.56 3.33
N TRP A 219 -20.96 -11.98 3.24
CA TRP A 219 -20.72 -10.65 3.80
C TRP A 219 -21.44 -9.53 3.02
N TYR A 220 -21.41 -9.59 1.69
CA TYR A 220 -22.14 -8.61 0.87
C TYR A 220 -23.65 -8.67 1.07
N ALA A 221 -24.21 -9.88 1.20
CA ALA A 221 -25.63 -10.08 1.50
C ALA A 221 -26.01 -9.52 2.88
N TYR A 222 -25.15 -9.77 3.89
CA TYR A 222 -25.33 -9.18 5.21
C TYR A 222 -25.33 -7.65 5.14
N MET A 223 -24.31 -7.04 4.54
CA MET A 223 -24.20 -5.58 4.42
C MET A 223 -25.41 -4.97 3.72
N TYR A 224 -25.88 -5.59 2.65
CA TYR A 224 -27.09 -5.13 1.95
C TYR A 224 -28.36 -5.29 2.83
N SER A 225 -28.49 -6.39 3.55
CA SER A 225 -29.66 -6.63 4.39
C SER A 225 -29.76 -5.68 5.60
N VAL A 226 -28.62 -5.23 6.13
CA VAL A 226 -28.56 -4.35 7.31
C VAL A 226 -28.52 -2.87 6.93
N HIS A 227 -27.74 -2.52 5.89
CA HIS A 227 -27.46 -1.13 5.52
C HIS A 227 -28.15 -0.69 4.22
N GLY A 228 -28.75 -1.61 3.47
CA GLY A 228 -29.57 -1.30 2.28
C GLY A 228 -28.84 -0.48 1.21
N GLN A 229 -29.52 0.57 0.74
CA GLN A 229 -29.03 1.41 -0.35
C GLN A 229 -27.79 2.23 0.02
N ASP A 230 -27.64 2.65 1.28
CA ASP A 230 -26.49 3.44 1.73
C ASP A 230 -25.16 2.70 1.52
N PHE A 231 -25.17 1.37 1.74
CA PHE A 231 -24.02 0.53 1.43
C PHE A 231 -23.72 0.48 -0.08
N ILE A 232 -24.75 0.36 -0.91
CA ILE A 232 -24.58 0.32 -2.38
C ILE A 232 -24.02 1.65 -2.89
N ASP A 233 -24.60 2.76 -2.48
CA ASP A 233 -24.21 4.10 -2.94
C ASP A 233 -22.79 4.46 -2.45
N GLY A 234 -22.48 4.17 -1.19
CA GLY A 234 -21.16 4.39 -0.63
C GLY A 234 -20.08 3.51 -1.26
N PHE A 235 -20.31 2.19 -1.28
CA PHE A 235 -19.28 1.25 -1.71
C PHE A 235 -19.18 1.15 -3.25
N LEU A 236 -20.28 0.85 -3.96
CA LEU A 236 -20.25 0.68 -5.42
C LEU A 236 -20.27 2.02 -6.16
N GLY A 237 -21.09 2.96 -5.71
CA GLY A 237 -21.23 4.26 -6.36
C GLY A 237 -19.96 5.09 -6.26
N LEU A 238 -19.68 5.65 -5.09
CA LEU A 238 -18.59 6.60 -4.88
C LEU A 238 -17.21 5.97 -5.08
N HIS A 239 -16.96 4.82 -4.43
CA HIS A 239 -15.61 4.25 -4.36
C HIS A 239 -15.22 3.37 -5.56
N ASN A 240 -16.16 2.96 -6.41
CA ASN A 240 -15.85 2.15 -7.60
C ASN A 240 -16.19 2.87 -8.90
N VAL A 241 -17.47 3.21 -9.14
CA VAL A 241 -17.91 3.78 -10.43
C VAL A 241 -17.39 5.21 -10.63
N THR A 242 -17.54 6.09 -9.64
CA THR A 242 -17.10 7.48 -9.77
C THR A 242 -15.59 7.57 -9.98
N ARG A 243 -14.79 6.77 -9.24
CA ARG A 243 -13.33 6.71 -9.43
C ARG A 243 -12.88 6.20 -10.80
N ALA A 244 -13.67 5.33 -11.43
CA ALA A 244 -13.36 4.81 -12.76
C ALA A 244 -13.59 5.83 -13.86
N THR A 245 -14.58 6.72 -13.69
CA THR A 245 -15.07 7.63 -14.71
C THR A 245 -14.65 9.08 -14.54
N GLN A 246 -14.38 9.52 -13.30
CA GLN A 246 -13.98 10.88 -12.96
C GLN A 246 -12.62 10.89 -12.25
N SER A 247 -11.69 11.74 -12.70
CA SER A 247 -10.36 11.82 -12.09
C SER A 247 -10.39 12.57 -10.77
N GLU A 248 -9.90 11.92 -9.70
CA GLU A 248 -9.64 12.56 -8.40
C GLU A 248 -8.39 13.49 -8.49
N HIS A 249 -7.44 13.16 -9.40
CA HIS A 249 -6.20 13.89 -9.64
C HIS A 249 -6.02 14.11 -11.16
N PRO A 250 -6.66 15.13 -11.77
CA PRO A 250 -6.61 15.37 -13.20
C PRO A 250 -5.19 15.55 -13.75
N GLU A 251 -4.27 16.12 -12.95
CA GLU A 251 -2.86 16.32 -13.27
C GLU A 251 -2.09 15.02 -13.50
N ASP A 252 -2.48 13.93 -12.82
CA ASP A 252 -1.88 12.62 -12.95
C ASP A 252 -2.45 11.79 -14.11
N ASN A 253 -3.53 12.27 -14.76
CA ASN A 253 -4.22 11.54 -15.81
C ASN A 253 -3.50 11.61 -17.17
N VAL A 254 -2.23 11.15 -17.19
CA VAL A 254 -1.39 11.07 -18.40
C VAL A 254 -1.12 9.59 -18.75
N TRP A 255 -1.00 9.29 -20.06
CA TRP A 255 -0.87 7.91 -20.55
C TRP A 255 0.42 7.20 -20.12
N TRP A 256 1.49 7.95 -19.89
CA TRP A 256 2.80 7.42 -19.48
C TRP A 256 2.96 7.27 -17.97
N TYR A 257 1.98 7.67 -17.15
CA TYR A 257 2.03 7.67 -15.69
C TYR A 257 2.54 6.34 -15.12
N TYR A 258 1.92 5.23 -15.50
CA TYR A 258 2.32 3.92 -14.98
C TYR A 258 3.63 3.38 -15.55
N LEU A 259 4.09 3.86 -16.71
CA LEU A 259 5.42 3.54 -17.19
C LEU A 259 6.50 4.17 -16.30
N ALA A 260 6.32 5.44 -15.91
CA ALA A 260 7.23 6.12 -15.00
C ALA A 260 7.23 5.47 -13.61
N ILE A 261 6.02 5.19 -13.05
CA ILE A 261 5.88 4.47 -11.78
C ILE A 261 6.60 3.12 -11.82
N PHE A 262 6.42 2.34 -12.89
CA PHE A 262 7.01 1.01 -13.02
C PHE A 262 8.55 1.04 -13.00
N LEU A 263 9.17 2.03 -13.63
CA LEU A 263 10.63 2.16 -13.64
C LEU A 263 11.21 2.30 -12.24
N GLY A 264 10.59 3.10 -11.37
CA GLY A 264 10.97 3.23 -9.96
C GLY A 264 10.55 2.02 -9.12
N ALA A 265 9.30 1.57 -9.29
CA ALA A 265 8.69 0.51 -8.50
C ALA A 265 9.45 -0.82 -8.56
N SER A 266 10.02 -1.16 -9.73
CA SER A 266 10.76 -2.40 -9.96
C SER A 266 12.25 -2.31 -9.62
N MET A 267 12.77 -1.15 -9.18
CA MET A 267 14.17 -1.04 -8.74
C MET A 267 14.44 -1.98 -7.56
N PRO A 268 15.63 -2.59 -7.48
CA PRO A 268 16.81 -2.45 -8.35
C PRO A 268 16.76 -3.31 -9.61
N TRP A 269 15.64 -3.99 -9.90
CA TRP A 269 15.55 -5.04 -10.93
C TRP A 269 15.01 -4.55 -12.28
N THR A 270 14.73 -3.27 -12.43
CA THR A 270 14.13 -2.67 -13.64
C THR A 270 14.85 -3.08 -14.91
N GLY A 271 16.19 -2.99 -14.93
CA GLY A 271 16.97 -3.41 -16.09
C GLY A 271 16.86 -4.90 -16.40
N ALA A 272 16.81 -5.76 -15.35
CA ALA A 272 16.63 -7.19 -15.53
C ALA A 272 15.24 -7.54 -16.07
N VAL A 273 14.21 -6.81 -15.66
CA VAL A 273 12.84 -6.95 -16.18
C VAL A 273 12.80 -6.59 -17.66
N ILE A 274 13.33 -5.42 -18.03
CA ILE A 274 13.40 -4.96 -19.43
C ILE A 274 14.16 -5.99 -20.29
N TYR A 275 15.32 -6.46 -19.83
CA TYR A 275 16.08 -7.49 -20.53
C TYR A 275 15.30 -8.80 -20.65
N GLY A 276 14.61 -9.21 -19.59
CA GLY A 276 13.75 -10.40 -19.58
C GLY A 276 12.59 -10.30 -20.57
N ILE A 277 11.98 -9.13 -20.71
CA ILE A 277 10.94 -8.84 -21.70
C ILE A 277 11.51 -8.99 -23.13
N ILE A 278 12.62 -8.28 -23.43
CA ILE A 278 13.25 -8.32 -24.77
C ILE A 278 13.64 -9.74 -25.16
N ASP A 279 14.20 -10.50 -24.22
CA ASP A 279 14.61 -11.87 -24.45
C ASP A 279 13.41 -12.83 -24.60
N GLY A 280 12.40 -12.66 -23.78
CA GLY A 280 11.18 -13.46 -23.81
C GLY A 280 10.35 -13.27 -25.08
N LEU A 281 10.32 -12.05 -25.63
CA LEU A 281 9.68 -11.74 -26.92
C LEU A 281 10.29 -12.54 -28.09
N LYS A 282 11.57 -12.91 -27.99
CA LYS A 282 12.25 -13.76 -29.00
C LYS A 282 11.89 -15.24 -28.86
N GLN A 283 11.63 -15.71 -27.63
CA GLN A 283 11.41 -17.14 -27.34
C GLN A 283 9.93 -17.53 -27.26
N ARG A 284 9.06 -16.60 -26.86
CA ARG A 284 7.59 -16.72 -26.82
C ARG A 284 7.05 -18.02 -26.18
N HIS A 285 7.69 -18.54 -25.12
CA HIS A 285 7.17 -19.69 -24.43
C HIS A 285 5.92 -19.35 -23.59
N THR A 286 5.03 -20.31 -23.37
CA THR A 286 3.72 -20.15 -22.73
C THR A 286 3.79 -19.39 -21.39
N GLY A 287 4.76 -19.72 -20.52
CA GLY A 287 4.93 -19.04 -19.23
C GLY A 287 5.32 -17.56 -19.38
N PHE A 288 6.09 -17.20 -20.42
CA PHE A 288 6.39 -15.80 -20.71
C PHE A 288 5.14 -15.07 -21.21
N ILE A 289 4.41 -15.66 -22.15
CA ILE A 289 3.17 -15.07 -22.68
C ILE A 289 2.16 -14.87 -21.54
N TYR A 290 2.03 -15.85 -20.64
CA TYR A 290 1.15 -15.73 -19.46
C TYR A 290 1.51 -14.53 -18.57
N ASN A 291 2.77 -14.42 -18.17
CA ASN A 291 3.22 -13.31 -17.33
C ASN A 291 3.15 -11.96 -18.05
N MET A 292 3.44 -11.90 -19.34
CA MET A 292 3.27 -10.67 -20.13
C MET A 292 1.82 -10.24 -20.23
N THR A 293 0.91 -11.18 -20.55
CA THR A 293 -0.53 -10.89 -20.59
C THR A 293 -1.02 -10.39 -19.24
N TRP A 294 -0.57 -10.99 -18.15
CA TRP A 294 -0.91 -10.58 -16.79
C TRP A 294 -0.37 -9.16 -16.48
N GLY A 295 0.94 -8.94 -16.60
CA GLY A 295 1.56 -7.66 -16.26
C GLY A 295 1.07 -6.49 -17.11
N VAL A 296 1.06 -6.68 -18.43
CA VAL A 296 0.60 -5.67 -19.39
C VAL A 296 -0.90 -5.43 -19.25
N GLY A 297 -1.70 -6.48 -19.02
CA GLY A 297 -3.15 -6.37 -18.82
C GLY A 297 -3.50 -5.46 -17.64
N ILE A 298 -2.79 -5.57 -16.51
CA ILE A 298 -2.99 -4.68 -15.36
C ILE A 298 -2.62 -3.23 -15.72
N VAL A 299 -1.44 -3.02 -16.31
CA VAL A 299 -0.96 -1.67 -16.67
C VAL A 299 -1.92 -1.00 -17.65
N LEU A 300 -2.36 -1.72 -18.68
CA LEU A 300 -3.32 -1.18 -19.66
C LEU A 300 -4.67 -0.85 -19.03
N PHE A 301 -5.22 -1.76 -18.21
CA PHE A 301 -6.50 -1.54 -17.54
C PHE A 301 -6.49 -0.23 -16.73
N TYR A 302 -5.50 -0.05 -15.86
CA TYR A 302 -5.43 1.16 -15.05
C TYR A 302 -5.01 2.41 -15.82
N THR A 303 -4.29 2.27 -16.95
CA THR A 303 -4.00 3.41 -17.82
C THR A 303 -5.28 3.98 -18.45
N LEU A 304 -6.28 3.15 -18.69
CA LEU A 304 -7.59 3.56 -19.23
C LEU A 304 -8.52 4.17 -18.17
N MET A 305 -8.25 3.97 -16.87
CA MET A 305 -9.03 4.56 -15.79
C MET A 305 -8.76 6.07 -15.65
N ALA A 306 -9.81 6.84 -15.28
CA ALA A 306 -9.70 8.29 -15.10
C ALA A 306 -8.83 8.66 -13.90
N THR A 307 -9.10 8.06 -12.73
CA THR A 307 -8.29 8.27 -11.51
C THR A 307 -7.05 7.37 -11.51
N LYS A 308 -5.88 7.95 -11.30
CA LYS A 308 -4.61 7.24 -11.22
C LYS A 308 -3.98 7.37 -9.83
N TYR A 309 -3.60 6.23 -9.27
CA TYR A 309 -2.79 6.15 -8.05
C TYR A 309 -1.58 5.27 -8.28
N PRO A 310 -0.41 5.58 -7.70
CA PRO A 310 0.82 4.79 -7.92
C PRO A 310 0.66 3.30 -7.64
N LEU A 311 -0.18 2.95 -6.64
CA LEU A 311 -0.38 1.58 -6.19
C LEU A 311 -1.36 0.76 -7.05
N TYR A 312 -2.09 1.36 -7.99
CA TYR A 312 -3.06 0.60 -8.79
C TYR A 312 -2.39 -0.50 -9.64
N THR A 313 -1.19 -0.24 -10.16
CA THR A 313 -0.43 -1.23 -10.93
C THR A 313 0.49 -2.10 -10.06
N PHE A 314 0.43 -1.99 -8.73
CA PHE A 314 1.28 -2.71 -7.79
C PHE A 314 1.31 -4.23 -8.03
N VAL A 315 0.15 -4.82 -8.29
CA VAL A 315 0.01 -6.27 -8.52
C VAL A 315 0.79 -6.73 -9.78
N SER A 316 1.07 -5.84 -10.74
CA SER A 316 1.87 -6.15 -11.93
C SER A 316 3.35 -6.45 -11.62
N LEU A 317 3.85 -6.07 -10.44
CA LEU A 317 5.21 -6.42 -10.00
C LEU A 317 5.44 -7.93 -9.97
N VAL A 318 4.41 -8.73 -9.67
CA VAL A 318 4.54 -10.19 -9.59
C VAL A 318 4.97 -10.80 -10.93
N PRO A 319 4.19 -10.66 -12.03
CA PRO A 319 4.57 -11.22 -13.31
C PRO A 319 5.86 -10.60 -13.88
N PHE A 320 6.09 -9.31 -13.66
CA PHE A 320 7.34 -8.68 -14.11
C PHE A 320 8.55 -9.13 -13.29
N SER A 321 8.39 -9.44 -12.00
CA SER A 321 9.46 -10.07 -11.20
C SER A 321 9.78 -11.49 -11.68
N ALA A 322 8.77 -12.26 -12.14
CA ALA A 322 9.00 -13.57 -12.76
C ALA A 322 9.83 -13.42 -14.05
N ILE A 323 9.48 -12.48 -14.90
CA ILE A 323 10.22 -12.17 -16.13
C ILE A 323 11.63 -11.66 -15.82
N GLY A 324 11.76 -10.76 -14.83
CA GLY A 324 13.04 -10.25 -14.36
C GLY A 324 13.96 -11.35 -13.83
N ALA A 325 13.43 -12.30 -13.07
CA ALA A 325 14.19 -13.43 -12.58
C ALA A 325 14.74 -14.33 -13.72
N MET A 326 13.95 -14.54 -14.77
CA MET A 326 14.42 -15.23 -15.98
C MET A 326 15.53 -14.43 -16.67
N GLY A 327 15.39 -13.09 -16.74
CA GLY A 327 16.41 -12.18 -17.24
C GLY A 327 17.71 -12.25 -16.43
N VAL A 328 17.63 -12.17 -15.10
CA VAL A 328 18.79 -12.32 -14.19
C VAL A 328 19.48 -13.67 -14.42
N MET A 329 18.72 -14.77 -14.44
CA MET A 329 19.29 -16.10 -14.64
C MET A 329 20.02 -16.23 -15.97
N LYS A 330 19.50 -15.62 -17.03
CA LYS A 330 20.15 -15.61 -18.34
C LYS A 330 21.41 -14.74 -18.38
N LEU A 331 21.37 -13.59 -17.71
CA LEU A 331 22.56 -12.72 -17.56
C LEU A 331 23.67 -13.41 -16.79
N ILE A 332 23.35 -14.15 -15.72
CA ILE A 332 24.31 -14.95 -14.98
C ILE A 332 24.98 -16.01 -15.87
N ARG A 333 24.18 -16.72 -16.67
CA ARG A 333 24.69 -17.79 -17.56
C ARG A 333 25.54 -17.27 -18.72
N LYS A 334 25.17 -16.12 -19.28
CA LYS A 334 25.93 -15.45 -20.36
C LYS A 334 27.23 -14.80 -19.86
N GLY A 335 27.53 -14.82 -18.61
CA GLY A 335 28.64 -14.45 -17.74
C GLY A 335 29.87 -13.67 -18.25
N LYS A 336 30.12 -13.60 -19.56
CA LYS A 336 31.31 -13.03 -20.16
C LYS A 336 31.20 -11.51 -20.50
N SER A 337 29.99 -11.00 -20.72
CA SER A 337 29.80 -9.58 -21.11
C SER A 337 29.66 -8.68 -19.89
N ARG A 338 30.61 -7.78 -19.68
CA ARG A 338 30.55 -6.72 -18.65
C ARG A 338 29.38 -5.77 -18.91
N ALA A 339 29.10 -5.43 -20.15
CA ALA A 339 28.00 -4.54 -20.53
C ALA A 339 26.63 -5.07 -20.06
N LEU A 340 26.40 -6.39 -20.18
CA LEU A 340 25.13 -6.99 -19.72
C LEU A 340 24.96 -6.95 -18.20
N LYS A 341 26.05 -6.91 -17.41
CA LYS A 341 25.97 -6.78 -15.96
C LYS A 341 25.54 -5.39 -15.51
N TRP A 342 25.83 -4.35 -16.28
CA TRP A 342 25.36 -3.00 -16.01
C TRP A 342 23.83 -2.88 -16.01
N ILE A 343 23.14 -3.77 -16.70
CA ILE A 343 21.67 -3.84 -16.71
C ILE A 343 21.12 -4.08 -15.30
N ILE A 344 21.88 -4.78 -14.42
CA ILE A 344 21.50 -5.02 -13.03
C ILE A 344 22.18 -4.01 -12.09
N VAL A 345 23.47 -3.77 -12.28
CA VAL A 345 24.28 -2.92 -11.41
C VAL A 345 23.84 -1.46 -11.49
N GLY A 346 23.52 -0.95 -12.68
CA GLY A 346 23.12 0.45 -12.88
C GLY A 346 21.89 0.86 -12.06
N PRO A 347 20.75 0.17 -12.22
CA PRO A 347 19.56 0.47 -11.41
C PRO A 347 19.78 0.26 -9.91
N THR A 348 20.63 -0.71 -9.51
CA THR A 348 20.99 -0.92 -8.09
C THR A 348 21.74 0.29 -7.54
N LEU A 349 22.77 0.75 -8.23
CA LEU A 349 23.51 1.94 -7.85
C LEU A 349 22.60 3.17 -7.78
N LEU A 350 21.74 3.34 -8.77
CA LEU A 350 20.79 4.44 -8.79
C LEU A 350 19.88 4.43 -7.55
N LEU A 351 19.34 3.26 -7.17
CA LEU A 351 18.50 3.13 -5.97
C LEU A 351 19.28 3.44 -4.70
N TRP A 352 20.47 2.85 -4.51
CA TRP A 352 21.26 3.05 -3.30
C TRP A 352 21.76 4.50 -3.18
N LEU A 353 22.15 5.12 -4.30
CA LEU A 353 22.49 6.55 -4.33
C LEU A 353 21.28 7.44 -4.10
N ALA A 354 20.08 7.05 -4.54
CA ALA A 354 18.84 7.78 -4.24
C ALA A 354 18.53 7.76 -2.73
N TYR A 355 18.79 6.66 -2.02
CA TYR A 355 18.66 6.63 -0.57
C TYR A 355 19.67 7.59 0.11
N VAL A 356 20.92 7.62 -0.35
CA VAL A 356 21.90 8.59 0.13
C VAL A 356 21.48 10.02 -0.20
N ALA A 357 21.01 10.30 -1.41
CA ALA A 357 20.52 11.62 -1.80
C ALA A 357 19.30 12.06 -0.97
N GLY A 358 18.44 11.13 -0.58
CA GLY A 358 17.28 11.39 0.29
C GLY A 358 17.67 12.01 1.63
N THR A 359 18.85 11.71 2.17
CA THR A 359 19.33 12.28 3.44
C THR A 359 19.53 13.78 3.39
N PHE A 360 19.79 14.37 2.21
CA PHE A 360 19.92 15.82 2.06
C PHE A 360 18.57 16.55 2.21
N PHE A 361 17.46 15.84 2.02
CA PHE A 361 16.11 16.38 2.24
C PHE A 361 15.59 16.12 3.66
N ALA A 362 16.35 15.39 4.48
CA ALA A 362 16.03 15.04 5.85
C ALA A 362 17.24 15.36 6.77
N PRO A 363 17.66 16.64 6.94
CA PRO A 363 18.94 17.01 7.56
C PRO A 363 19.00 16.77 9.08
N TRP A 364 17.90 16.34 9.71
CA TRP A 364 17.79 16.08 11.15
C TRP A 364 18.24 14.65 11.58
N GLY A 365 18.58 13.78 10.62
CA GLY A 365 19.01 12.42 10.90
C GLY A 365 20.52 12.26 10.96
N PHE A 366 20.98 11.26 11.70
CA PHE A 366 22.38 10.84 11.70
C PHE A 366 22.56 9.60 10.82
N TYR A 367 23.07 9.80 9.59
CA TYR A 367 23.09 8.81 8.51
C TYR A 367 24.45 8.12 8.33
N PHE A 368 25.34 8.15 9.32
CA PHE A 368 26.67 7.57 9.20
C PHE A 368 26.64 6.07 8.86
N LEU A 369 25.77 5.32 9.53
CA LEU A 369 25.63 3.88 9.28
C LEU A 369 25.16 3.60 7.86
N LEU A 370 24.20 4.37 7.36
CA LEU A 370 23.70 4.28 5.98
C LEU A 370 24.85 4.46 4.98
N TYR A 371 25.68 5.50 5.16
CA TYR A 371 26.80 5.79 4.24
C TYR A 371 27.84 4.69 4.24
N VAL A 372 28.22 4.19 5.44
CA VAL A 372 29.19 3.10 5.59
C VAL A 372 28.70 1.81 4.93
N VAL A 373 27.43 1.45 5.17
CA VAL A 373 26.85 0.21 4.62
C VAL A 373 26.71 0.31 3.11
N VAL A 374 26.27 1.46 2.58
CA VAL A 374 26.20 1.68 1.13
C VAL A 374 27.59 1.58 0.50
N ALA A 375 28.61 2.21 1.10
CA ALA A 375 29.99 2.13 0.59
C ALA A 375 30.50 0.68 0.56
N ILE A 376 30.30 -0.07 1.65
CA ILE A 376 30.69 -1.49 1.71
C ILE A 376 29.93 -2.32 0.65
N ALA A 377 28.62 -2.15 0.55
CA ALA A 377 27.79 -2.88 -0.41
C ALA A 377 28.23 -2.60 -1.88
N VAL A 378 28.55 -1.34 -2.20
CA VAL A 378 29.10 -0.95 -3.51
C VAL A 378 30.45 -1.61 -3.77
N LEU A 379 31.38 -1.58 -2.81
CA LEU A 379 32.70 -2.23 -2.95
C LEU A 379 32.58 -3.75 -3.18
N LEU A 380 31.72 -4.42 -2.40
CA LEU A 380 31.46 -5.85 -2.56
C LEU A 380 30.80 -6.16 -3.92
N MET A 381 29.87 -5.32 -4.36
CA MET A 381 29.19 -5.46 -5.64
C MET A 381 30.19 -5.28 -6.81
N LEU A 382 31.05 -4.27 -6.75
CA LEU A 382 32.12 -4.05 -7.73
C LEU A 382 33.10 -5.22 -7.74
N HIS A 383 33.53 -5.72 -6.58
CA HIS A 383 34.37 -6.90 -6.49
C HIS A 383 33.72 -8.13 -7.16
N ALA A 384 32.45 -8.42 -6.88
CA ALA A 384 31.73 -9.52 -7.52
C ALA A 384 31.56 -9.32 -9.02
N TRP A 385 31.41 -8.08 -9.47
CA TRP A 385 31.31 -7.71 -10.87
C TRP A 385 32.65 -7.94 -11.60
N PHE A 386 33.80 -7.52 -11.03
CA PHE A 386 35.12 -7.74 -11.60
C PHE A 386 35.52 -9.23 -11.62
N THR A 387 35.20 -9.97 -10.57
CA THR A 387 35.50 -11.41 -10.49
C THR A 387 34.56 -12.29 -11.31
N ARG A 388 33.60 -11.71 -12.04
CA ARG A 388 32.62 -12.38 -12.91
C ARG A 388 31.75 -13.44 -12.22
N ARG A 389 31.57 -13.34 -10.90
CA ARG A 389 30.76 -14.30 -10.11
C ARG A 389 29.30 -13.86 -10.06
N GLY A 390 28.51 -14.21 -11.10
CA GLY A 390 27.13 -13.72 -11.27
C GLY A 390 26.20 -14.01 -10.11
N TYR A 391 26.24 -15.22 -9.52
CA TYR A 391 25.42 -15.54 -8.33
C TYR A 391 25.81 -14.69 -7.11
N ARG A 392 27.12 -14.49 -6.85
CA ARG A 392 27.56 -13.60 -5.78
C ARG A 392 27.10 -12.17 -5.98
N LEU A 393 27.15 -11.68 -7.22
CA LEU A 393 26.63 -10.34 -7.55
C LEU A 393 25.16 -10.20 -7.16
N VAL A 394 24.32 -11.15 -7.55
CA VAL A 394 22.88 -11.13 -7.22
C VAL A 394 22.67 -11.23 -5.70
N THR A 395 23.41 -12.10 -5.02
CA THR A 395 23.32 -12.23 -3.55
C THR A 395 23.68 -10.92 -2.84
N ILE A 396 24.76 -10.24 -3.27
CA ILE A 396 25.19 -8.95 -2.70
C ILE A 396 24.11 -7.88 -2.95
N ILE A 397 23.51 -7.83 -4.15
CA ILE A 397 22.44 -6.88 -4.44
C ILE A 397 21.23 -7.14 -3.54
N VAL A 398 20.81 -8.40 -3.39
CA VAL A 398 19.66 -8.75 -2.53
C VAL A 398 19.93 -8.39 -1.08
N LEU A 399 21.03 -8.90 -0.50
CA LEU A 399 21.36 -8.65 0.90
C LEU A 399 21.70 -7.18 1.17
N GLY A 400 22.44 -6.54 0.27
CA GLY A 400 22.74 -5.11 0.35
C GLY A 400 21.48 -4.26 0.34
N THR A 401 20.54 -4.54 -0.59
CA THR A 401 19.26 -3.84 -0.63
C THR A 401 18.44 -4.09 0.64
N MET A 402 18.37 -5.33 1.14
CA MET A 402 17.68 -5.63 2.41
C MET A 402 18.26 -4.83 3.58
N VAL A 403 19.59 -4.86 3.77
CA VAL A 403 20.24 -4.15 4.90
C VAL A 403 20.09 -2.64 4.75
N ILE A 404 20.37 -2.09 3.57
CA ILE A 404 20.23 -0.65 3.30
C ILE A 404 18.80 -0.20 3.53
N SER A 405 17.81 -0.92 3.00
CA SER A 405 16.39 -0.58 3.20
C SER A 405 15.96 -0.67 4.67
N SER A 406 16.52 -1.63 5.45
CA SER A 406 16.25 -1.70 6.89
C SER A 406 16.80 -0.48 7.64
N ILE A 407 17.99 0.00 7.26
CA ILE A 407 18.57 1.23 7.83
C ILE A 407 17.72 2.44 7.45
N VAL A 408 17.26 2.49 6.20
CA VAL A 408 16.37 3.58 5.72
C VAL A 408 15.06 3.62 6.51
N VAL A 409 14.49 2.48 6.92
CA VAL A 409 13.31 2.48 7.82
C VAL A 409 13.61 3.21 9.12
N VAL A 410 14.73 2.88 9.75
CA VAL A 410 15.04 3.37 11.10
C VAL A 410 15.59 4.79 11.08
N GLU A 411 16.52 5.11 10.19
CA GLU A 411 17.21 6.40 10.17
C GLU A 411 16.54 7.45 9.27
N GLY A 412 15.85 7.01 8.19
CA GLY A 412 15.31 7.91 7.18
C GLY A 412 13.80 8.07 7.21
N LEU A 413 13.05 6.98 7.32
CA LEU A 413 11.59 7.04 7.24
C LEU A 413 10.96 7.51 8.55
N GLU A 414 11.48 7.13 9.70
CA GLU A 414 10.89 7.50 11.00
C GLU A 414 10.67 9.01 11.14
N PRO A 415 11.69 9.88 10.97
CA PRO A 415 11.49 11.33 11.09
C PRO A 415 10.49 11.90 10.07
N PHE A 416 10.51 11.35 8.85
CA PHE A 416 9.60 11.78 7.79
C PHE A 416 8.15 11.37 8.07
N ILE A 417 7.95 10.17 8.58
CA ILE A 417 6.63 9.64 8.92
C ILE A 417 6.05 10.35 10.14
N LYS A 418 6.87 10.68 11.15
CA LYS A 418 6.42 11.46 12.31
C LYS A 418 5.76 12.79 11.91
N GLN A 419 6.29 13.49 10.91
CA GLN A 419 5.68 14.71 10.40
C GLN A 419 4.29 14.51 9.77
N ARG A 420 3.98 13.30 9.29
CA ARG A 420 2.69 12.94 8.67
C ARG A 420 1.71 12.27 9.63
N SER A 421 2.15 11.91 10.81
CA SER A 421 1.34 11.19 11.79
C SER A 421 0.65 12.08 12.83
N ASN A 422 1.03 13.35 12.90
CA ASN A 422 0.63 14.27 13.98
C ASN A 422 0.89 13.71 15.39
N ILE A 423 1.85 12.79 15.54
CA ILE A 423 2.11 12.11 16.82
C ILE A 423 2.53 13.09 17.92
N ASP A 424 3.13 14.22 17.56
CA ASP A 424 3.57 15.25 18.50
C ASP A 424 2.39 16.00 19.17
N VAL A 425 1.20 15.96 18.55
CA VAL A 425 -0.04 16.55 19.10
C VAL A 425 -0.69 15.62 20.11
N VAL A 426 -0.44 14.32 20.02
CA VAL A 426 -1.08 13.28 20.85
C VAL A 426 -0.91 13.54 22.36
N PRO A 427 0.30 13.80 22.91
CA PRO A 427 0.46 14.02 24.34
C PRO A 427 -0.32 15.25 24.85
N VAL A 428 -0.46 16.28 24.01
CA VAL A 428 -1.19 17.51 24.35
C VAL A 428 -2.69 17.24 24.40
N VAL A 429 -3.22 16.52 23.40
CA VAL A 429 -4.65 16.13 23.34
C VAL A 429 -4.99 15.16 24.47
N ASP A 430 -4.15 14.16 24.74
CA ASP A 430 -4.37 13.16 25.76
C ASP A 430 -4.40 13.74 27.18
N SER A 431 -3.69 14.84 27.40
CA SER A 431 -3.68 15.57 28.67
C SER A 431 -4.87 16.51 28.85
N TYR A 432 -5.72 16.69 27.85
CA TYR A 432 -6.81 17.66 27.84
C TYR A 432 -8.17 16.99 28.06
N ASP A 433 -8.93 17.51 29.04
CA ASP A 433 -10.29 17.06 29.33
C ASP A 433 -11.30 18.10 28.79
N GLY A 434 -11.70 17.97 27.54
CA GLY A 434 -12.62 18.88 26.85
C GLY A 434 -12.75 18.60 25.36
N ASP A 435 -13.55 19.41 24.68
CA ASP A 435 -13.75 19.25 23.24
C ASP A 435 -12.51 19.69 22.46
N VAL A 436 -12.12 18.88 21.47
CA VAL A 436 -10.97 19.12 20.61
C VAL A 436 -11.42 19.43 19.19
N TYR A 437 -10.93 20.52 18.65
CA TYR A 437 -11.25 21.03 17.32
C TYR A 437 -10.01 21.10 16.43
N TYR A 438 -10.21 20.90 15.12
CA TYR A 438 -9.14 20.96 14.13
C TYR A 438 -9.53 21.93 13.01
N TYR A 439 -8.74 22.99 12.80
CA TYR A 439 -9.02 24.01 11.79
C TYR A 439 -8.61 23.56 10.40
N ASN A 440 -9.55 23.51 9.45
CA ASN A 440 -9.37 23.13 8.03
C ASN A 440 -8.68 21.79 7.76
N GLY A 441 -8.19 21.13 8.78
CA GLY A 441 -7.56 19.83 8.73
C GLY A 441 -8.35 18.80 9.53
N TYR A 442 -7.80 17.60 9.59
CA TYR A 442 -8.26 16.53 10.44
C TYR A 442 -7.16 15.49 10.62
N SER A 443 -7.07 14.92 11.80
CA SER A 443 -6.13 13.85 12.10
C SER A 443 -6.84 12.62 12.67
N THR A 444 -7.07 11.64 11.83
CA THR A 444 -7.58 10.30 12.23
C THR A 444 -6.57 9.59 13.13
N ALA A 445 -5.26 9.82 12.90
CA ALA A 445 -4.21 9.27 13.74
C ALA A 445 -4.32 9.78 15.19
N THR A 446 -4.62 11.06 15.39
CA THR A 446 -4.84 11.61 16.74
C THR A 446 -6.03 10.93 17.42
N VAL A 447 -7.16 10.73 16.71
CA VAL A 447 -8.31 9.96 17.24
C VAL A 447 -7.92 8.52 17.57
N TYR A 448 -7.15 7.88 16.71
CA TYR A 448 -6.68 6.50 16.94
C TYR A 448 -5.85 6.38 18.21
N TYR A 449 -4.90 7.31 18.44
CA TYR A 449 -4.02 7.25 19.60
C TYR A 449 -4.72 7.63 20.90
N THR A 450 -5.46 8.74 20.93
CA THR A 450 -6.05 9.30 22.15
C THR A 450 -7.45 8.78 22.45
N GLY A 451 -8.21 8.36 21.45
CA GLY A 451 -9.64 8.05 21.60
C GLY A 451 -10.52 9.28 21.75
N HIS A 452 -9.96 10.50 21.76
CA HIS A 452 -10.75 11.74 21.81
C HIS A 452 -11.52 11.96 20.51
N LYS A 453 -12.78 12.41 20.65
CA LYS A 453 -13.55 12.92 19.52
C LYS A 453 -12.96 14.26 19.07
N ILE A 454 -12.68 14.35 17.78
CA ILE A 454 -12.17 15.58 17.16
C ILE A 454 -13.24 16.11 16.21
N ILE A 455 -13.50 17.42 16.28
CA ILE A 455 -14.47 18.12 15.46
C ILE A 455 -13.72 19.01 14.46
N LYS A 456 -14.06 18.91 13.19
CA LYS A 456 -13.44 19.73 12.15
C LYS A 456 -14.10 21.09 12.07
N ILE A 457 -13.30 22.17 12.04
CA ILE A 457 -13.76 23.51 11.70
C ILE A 457 -13.50 23.74 10.20
N ASN A 458 -14.55 24.07 9.45
CA ASN A 458 -14.41 24.52 8.06
C ASN A 458 -14.23 26.04 8.04
N GLY A 459 -13.08 26.50 7.59
CA GLY A 459 -12.80 27.91 7.39
C GLY A 459 -13.63 28.52 6.24
N ASP A 460 -13.84 29.82 6.29
CA ASP A 460 -14.59 30.54 5.26
C ASP A 460 -13.76 30.68 3.98
N GLU A 461 -14.07 29.87 2.99
CA GLU A 461 -13.39 29.85 1.68
C GLU A 461 -13.55 31.14 0.87
N SER A 462 -14.50 32.03 1.23
CA SER A 462 -14.65 33.32 0.55
C SER A 462 -13.43 34.23 0.72
N ARG A 463 -12.65 33.99 1.77
CA ARG A 463 -11.44 34.75 2.13
C ARG A 463 -10.15 34.20 1.52
N TRP A 464 -10.24 33.10 0.79
CA TRP A 464 -9.06 32.44 0.22
C TRP A 464 -8.77 32.92 -1.19
N ASP A 465 -7.49 32.86 -1.58
CA ASP A 465 -7.08 33.15 -2.95
C ASP A 465 -7.50 32.00 -3.91
N ASP A 466 -7.49 32.29 -5.22
CA ASP A 466 -7.97 31.34 -6.24
C ASP A 466 -7.14 30.06 -6.32
N ARG A 467 -5.85 30.11 -5.92
CA ARG A 467 -5.00 28.90 -5.86
C ARG A 467 -5.45 27.97 -4.73
N ASP A 468 -5.73 28.56 -3.56
CA ASP A 468 -6.16 27.78 -2.40
C ASP A 468 -7.56 27.20 -2.64
N LYS A 469 -8.46 27.95 -3.31
CA LYS A 469 -9.77 27.46 -3.76
C LYS A 469 -9.67 26.32 -4.77
N LEU A 470 -8.77 26.42 -5.75
CA LEU A 470 -8.52 25.34 -6.72
C LEU A 470 -7.99 24.06 -6.07
N ARG A 471 -7.14 24.19 -5.05
CA ARG A 471 -6.57 23.06 -4.32
C ARG A 471 -7.63 22.26 -3.54
N LYS A 472 -8.74 22.88 -3.13
CA LYS A 472 -9.85 22.24 -2.39
C LYS A 472 -11.07 21.88 -3.24
N ARG A 473 -11.05 22.12 -4.54
CA ARG A 473 -12.18 21.89 -5.47
C ARG A 473 -12.53 20.41 -5.73
N SER A 474 -12.38 19.54 -4.76
CA SER A 474 -12.96 18.19 -4.80
C SER A 474 -14.17 18.07 -3.87
N ALA A 475 -15.15 18.98 -4.03
CA ALA A 475 -16.35 19.00 -3.17
C ALA A 475 -17.14 17.66 -3.16
N GLU A 476 -17.13 16.92 -4.26
CA GLU A 476 -17.73 15.57 -4.30
C GLU A 476 -16.98 14.57 -3.42
N TRP A 477 -15.66 14.73 -3.27
CA TRP A 477 -14.83 13.87 -2.44
C TRP A 477 -14.89 14.24 -0.95
N SER A 478 -15.40 15.44 -0.60
CA SER A 478 -15.60 15.84 0.80
C SER A 478 -16.67 15.03 1.50
N LYS A 479 -17.65 14.48 0.77
CA LYS A 479 -18.68 13.55 1.28
C LYS A 479 -18.11 12.24 1.82
N LYS A 480 -16.83 11.99 1.56
CA LYS A 480 -16.05 10.85 2.03
C LYS A 480 -15.70 10.94 3.52
N TYR A 481 -15.73 12.12 4.11
CA TYR A 481 -15.31 12.35 5.48
C TYR A 481 -16.51 12.37 6.42
N LEU A 482 -16.52 11.43 7.37
CA LEU A 482 -17.64 11.19 8.30
C LEU A 482 -17.47 11.86 9.66
N MET A 483 -16.35 12.61 9.87
CA MET A 483 -16.16 13.36 11.11
C MET A 483 -17.18 14.48 11.26
N GLU A 484 -17.53 14.79 12.52
CA GLU A 484 -18.36 15.97 12.83
C GLU A 484 -17.67 17.26 12.38
N GLN A 485 -18.46 18.18 11.84
CA GLN A 485 -17.95 19.43 11.27
C GLN A 485 -18.79 20.60 11.72
N VAL A 486 -18.13 21.75 11.97
CA VAL A 486 -18.75 23.03 12.26
C VAL A 486 -18.10 24.12 11.38
N ASN A 487 -18.82 25.22 11.16
CA ASN A 487 -18.24 26.38 10.50
C ASN A 487 -17.61 27.38 11.52
N GLU A 488 -16.94 28.42 11.03
CA GLU A 488 -16.32 29.44 11.90
C GLU A 488 -17.33 30.17 12.79
N GLU A 489 -18.54 30.45 12.29
CA GLU A 489 -19.59 31.16 13.04
C GLU A 489 -20.11 30.28 14.19
N GLU A 490 -20.36 29.00 13.93
CA GLU A 490 -20.78 28.05 14.96
C GLU A 490 -19.69 27.89 16.03
N PHE A 491 -18.43 27.80 15.62
CA PHE A 491 -17.32 27.71 16.57
C PHE A 491 -17.15 28.98 17.42
N ASN A 492 -17.33 30.17 16.84
CA ASN A 492 -17.32 31.43 17.61
C ASN A 492 -18.45 31.45 18.66
N LYS A 493 -19.65 30.91 18.36
CA LYS A 493 -20.73 30.76 19.35
C LYS A 493 -20.32 29.84 20.51
N ILE A 494 -19.58 28.77 20.18
CA ILE A 494 -19.05 27.82 21.20
C ILE A 494 -18.03 28.52 22.09
N ILE A 495 -17.09 29.30 21.53
CA ILE A 495 -16.14 30.10 22.32
C ILE A 495 -16.87 31.10 23.23
N ALA A 496 -17.86 31.81 22.68
CA ALA A 496 -18.63 32.80 23.42
C ALA A 496 -19.46 32.22 24.58
N SER A 497 -19.81 30.93 24.51
CA SER A 497 -20.50 30.23 25.60
C SER A 497 -19.64 29.99 26.84
N GLY A 498 -18.32 30.25 26.78
CA GLY A 498 -17.38 30.01 27.86
C GLY A 498 -16.98 28.53 28.04
N LYS A 499 -17.36 27.65 27.12
CA LYS A 499 -16.98 26.22 27.16
C LYS A 499 -15.47 26.09 26.92
N PRO A 500 -14.76 25.30 27.75
CA PRO A 500 -13.34 25.00 27.47
C PRO A 500 -13.19 24.20 26.18
N VAL A 501 -12.35 24.71 25.27
CA VAL A 501 -12.07 24.06 24.00
C VAL A 501 -10.58 24.07 23.68
N MET A 502 -10.09 23.02 23.03
CA MET A 502 -8.77 22.96 22.42
C MET A 502 -8.91 23.09 20.91
N LEU A 503 -8.12 23.96 20.31
CA LEU A 503 -8.07 24.18 18.87
C LEU A 503 -6.68 23.84 18.35
N ILE A 504 -6.62 22.93 17.37
CA ILE A 504 -5.40 22.51 16.68
C ILE A 504 -5.41 23.12 15.28
N VAL A 505 -4.34 23.85 14.94
CA VAL A 505 -4.16 24.49 13.64
C VAL A 505 -2.90 23.93 12.98
N PRO A 506 -3.01 23.12 11.91
CA PRO A 506 -1.85 22.62 11.16
C PRO A 506 -1.03 23.79 10.59
N LYS A 507 0.31 23.65 10.55
CA LYS A 507 1.20 24.70 9.98
C LYS A 507 0.79 25.15 8.57
N GLY A 508 0.29 24.23 7.74
CA GLY A 508 -0.21 24.53 6.40
C GLY A 508 -1.47 25.41 6.36
N GLU A 509 -2.22 25.50 7.45
CA GLU A 509 -3.47 26.26 7.55
C GLU A 509 -3.34 27.55 8.39
N ILE A 510 -2.16 27.83 8.97
CA ILE A 510 -1.93 29.01 9.82
C ILE A 510 -2.24 30.33 9.08
N LYS A 511 -1.90 30.42 7.78
CA LYS A 511 -2.20 31.60 6.94
C LYS A 511 -3.72 31.84 6.88
N HIS A 512 -4.52 30.83 6.62
CA HIS A 512 -5.97 30.92 6.55
C HIS A 512 -6.58 31.19 7.95
N PHE A 513 -6.05 30.52 8.97
CA PHE A 513 -6.49 30.70 10.33
C PHE A 513 -6.31 32.16 10.81
N ARG A 514 -5.19 32.80 10.50
CA ARG A 514 -4.93 34.22 10.85
C ARG A 514 -5.87 35.19 10.13
N GLN A 515 -6.51 34.78 9.05
CA GLN A 515 -7.53 35.56 8.32
C GLN A 515 -8.97 35.22 8.78
N SER A 516 -9.14 34.20 9.64
CA SER A 516 -10.44 33.74 10.11
C SER A 516 -11.07 34.68 11.11
N SER A 517 -12.38 34.57 11.29
CA SER A 517 -13.12 35.26 12.34
C SER A 517 -12.81 34.74 13.75
N ILE A 518 -12.14 33.61 13.84
CA ILE A 518 -11.75 32.94 15.09
C ILE A 518 -10.50 33.59 15.68
N TYR A 519 -9.54 33.98 14.84
CA TYR A 519 -8.21 34.42 15.28
C TYR A 519 -8.19 35.59 16.28
N PRO A 520 -9.06 36.63 16.15
CA PRO A 520 -9.09 37.70 17.14
C PRO A 520 -9.52 37.26 18.56
N ASN A 521 -10.17 36.09 18.67
CA ASN A 521 -10.67 35.58 19.94
C ASN A 521 -9.67 34.65 20.65
N VAL A 522 -8.47 34.46 20.05
CA VAL A 522 -7.44 33.52 20.50
C VAL A 522 -6.19 34.29 20.93
N SER A 523 -5.75 34.13 22.18
CA SER A 523 -4.66 34.92 22.73
C SER A 523 -3.36 34.17 22.98
N GLU A 524 -3.41 32.84 23.22
CA GLU A 524 -2.24 32.04 23.59
C GLU A 524 -2.18 30.76 22.79
N PHE A 525 -0.98 30.37 22.39
CA PHE A 525 -0.75 29.08 21.74
C PHE A 525 0.54 28.41 22.22
N SER A 526 0.62 27.09 22.04
CA SER A 526 1.84 26.31 22.15
C SER A 526 2.12 25.61 20.84
N GLU A 527 3.39 25.36 20.51
CA GLU A 527 3.75 24.55 19.36
C GLU A 527 3.76 23.06 19.72
N ALA A 528 3.17 22.22 18.86
CA ALA A 528 3.21 20.79 18.95
C ALA A 528 3.57 20.20 17.56
N GLY A 529 4.84 19.93 17.34
CA GLY A 529 5.36 19.40 16.08
C GLY A 529 5.03 20.28 14.87
N THR A 530 4.09 19.82 14.04
CA THR A 530 3.64 20.48 12.81
C THR A 530 2.36 21.30 12.99
N SER A 531 1.96 21.62 14.23
CA SER A 531 0.72 22.31 14.53
C SER A 531 0.91 23.38 15.61
N GLU A 532 0.08 24.42 15.56
CA GLU A 532 -0.15 25.34 16.67
C GLU A 532 -1.37 24.84 17.46
N VAL A 533 -1.30 24.80 18.78
CA VAL A 533 -2.38 24.36 19.67
C VAL A 533 -2.79 25.52 20.58
N TYR A 534 -4.08 25.81 20.58
CA TYR A 534 -4.70 26.86 21.36
C TYR A 534 -5.67 26.26 22.38
N VAL A 535 -5.63 26.74 23.63
CA VAL A 535 -6.60 26.35 24.67
C VAL A 535 -7.38 27.55 25.08
N LEU A 536 -8.70 27.50 24.95
CA LEU A 536 -9.62 28.61 25.16
C LEU A 536 -10.54 28.34 26.35
N ASN A 537 -10.94 29.39 27.06
CA ASN A 537 -11.90 29.34 28.17
C ASN A 537 -11.49 28.44 29.35
N LYS A 538 -10.22 28.06 29.48
CA LYS A 538 -9.74 27.34 30.65
C LYS A 538 -9.25 28.30 31.72
N LYS A 539 -9.79 28.20 32.94
CA LYS A 539 -9.38 29.04 34.08
C LYS A 539 -8.01 28.71 34.67
N THR A 540 -7.27 27.75 34.17
CA THR A 540 -5.95 27.34 34.67
C THR A 540 -5.06 26.79 33.55
N ILE A 541 -4.04 27.37 33.37
CA ILE A 541 -2.79 27.45 32.69
C ILE A 541 -2.00 26.12 32.61
N PHE A 542 -1.29 26.03 31.49
CA PHE A 542 -0.14 25.14 31.34
C PHE A 542 0.82 25.23 32.54
N LYS A 543 1.11 24.12 33.18
CA LYS A 543 2.25 23.94 34.09
C LYS A 543 3.43 23.40 33.37
#